data_76dc4e0e159a159503465b00193d2bc6
#
_entry.id   76dc4e0e159a159503465b00193d2bc6
#
_cell.length_a   1.000
_cell.length_b   1.000
_cell.length_c   1.000
_cell.angle_alpha   90.00
_cell.angle_beta   90.00
_cell.angle_gamma   90.00
#
_symmetry.space_group_name_H-M   'P 1'
#
loop_
_entity.id
_entity.type
_entity.pdbx_description
1 polymer ?
#
loop_
_entity_poly.entity_id
_entity_poly.type
_entity_poly.pdbx_seq_one_letter_code
_entity_poly.pdbx_strand_id
1 'polypeptide(L)'
;GGTIRNCSGGITPWGSWLTCEESPTGPGQKYGDGLNKNHGWVFEVPAAATGLVDPKPLVAMGRFNHEAACVDPATGFVYLTEDRNDSVLYRFIPRVPGELSQGGRL
;
A
#
# COMPACT_ATOMS: atom_id res chain seq x y z
N GLY A 1 -16.21 -4.79 -1.23
CA GLY A 1 -15.12 -3.80 -1.13
C GLY A 1 -14.22 -4.10 0.06
N GLY A 2 -13.16 -3.33 0.20
CA GLY A 2 -12.21 -3.51 1.28
C GLY A 2 -10.86 -4.02 0.81
N THR A 3 -10.03 -4.41 1.76
CA THR A 3 -8.68 -4.93 1.53
C THR A 3 -8.60 -6.39 1.94
N ILE A 4 -7.57 -7.10 1.47
CA ILE A 4 -7.36 -8.50 1.80
C ILE A 4 -5.94 -8.75 2.25
N ARG A 5 -5.76 -9.76 3.12
CA ARG A 5 -4.45 -10.26 3.53
C ARG A 5 -3.46 -9.14 3.87
N ASN A 6 -3.94 -8.15 4.62
CA ASN A 6 -3.08 -7.09 5.12
C ASN A 6 -2.07 -7.68 6.10
N CYS A 7 -0.79 -7.46 5.84
CA CYS A 7 0.28 -7.91 6.71
C CYS A 7 0.68 -6.75 7.63
N SER A 8 1.81 -6.16 7.38
CA SER A 8 2.26 -5.02 8.15
C SER A 8 1.87 -3.70 7.46
N GLY A 9 2.64 -2.68 7.64
CA GLY A 9 2.43 -1.34 7.09
C GLY A 9 3.40 -0.37 7.72
N GLY A 10 2.97 0.87 7.87
CA GLY A 10 3.77 1.90 8.51
C GLY A 10 2.99 3.17 8.78
N ILE A 11 3.44 3.92 9.77
CA ILE A 11 2.89 5.25 10.07
C ILE A 11 3.48 6.29 9.11
N THR A 12 2.69 7.31 8.82
CA THR A 12 3.19 8.48 8.09
C THR A 12 3.46 9.64 9.05
N PRO A 13 4.38 10.56 8.70
CA PRO A 13 4.62 11.75 9.52
C PRO A 13 3.44 12.72 9.59
N TRP A 14 2.44 12.55 8.72
CA TRP A 14 1.26 13.42 8.64
C TRP A 14 -0.01 12.81 9.24
N GLY A 15 0.12 11.74 10.04
CA GLY A 15 -0.99 11.21 10.83
C GLY A 15 -1.89 10.23 10.10
N SER A 16 -1.31 9.34 9.32
CA SER A 16 -2.02 8.21 8.71
C SER A 16 -1.26 6.90 8.88
N TRP A 17 -1.92 5.80 8.57
CA TRP A 17 -1.36 4.46 8.49
C TRP A 17 -1.36 3.98 7.05
N LEU A 18 -0.24 3.44 6.59
CA LEU A 18 -0.16 2.72 5.32
C LEU A 18 -0.37 1.24 5.61
N THR A 19 -1.43 0.66 5.07
CA THR A 19 -1.70 -0.78 5.21
C THR A 19 -1.36 -1.50 3.91
N CYS A 20 -0.65 -2.61 4.04
CA CYS A 20 -0.03 -3.34 2.94
C CYS A 20 -0.73 -4.67 2.70
N GLU A 21 -1.26 -4.89 1.48
CA GLU A 21 -1.78 -6.19 1.06
C GLU A 21 -0.63 -7.10 0.60
N GLU A 22 -0.44 -8.21 1.28
CA GLU A 22 0.64 -9.17 1.00
C GLU A 22 0.29 -10.17 -0.12
N SER A 23 -0.82 -10.00 -0.82
CA SER A 23 -1.25 -10.95 -1.85
C SER A 23 -1.71 -10.26 -3.12
N PRO A 24 -0.93 -10.32 -4.21
CA PRO A 24 -1.34 -9.78 -5.51
C PRO A 24 -2.33 -10.73 -6.22
N THR A 25 -3.47 -10.98 -5.59
CA THR A 25 -4.51 -11.88 -6.07
C THR A 25 -5.67 -11.08 -6.67
N GLY A 26 -6.30 -11.62 -7.70
CA GLY A 26 -7.45 -11.02 -8.36
C GLY A 26 -8.51 -12.05 -8.76
N PRO A 27 -9.61 -11.59 -9.37
CA PRO A 27 -10.67 -12.46 -9.85
C PRO A 27 -10.16 -13.54 -10.78
N GLY A 28 -10.64 -14.78 -10.60
CA GLY A 28 -10.27 -15.93 -11.44
C GLY A 28 -8.87 -16.50 -11.19
N GLN A 29 -8.12 -15.95 -10.25
CA GLN A 29 -6.81 -16.48 -9.84
C GLN A 29 -6.98 -17.43 -8.63
N LYS A 30 -5.94 -18.24 -8.39
CA LYS A 30 -5.88 -19.07 -7.18
C LYS A 30 -6.06 -18.16 -5.95
N TYR A 31 -6.93 -18.57 -5.02
CA TYR A 31 -7.36 -17.79 -3.84
C TYR A 31 -8.13 -16.49 -4.16
N GLY A 32 -8.58 -16.30 -5.41
CA GLY A 32 -9.35 -15.13 -5.83
C GLY A 32 -10.86 -15.32 -5.81
N ASP A 33 -11.37 -16.45 -5.28
CA ASP A 33 -12.81 -16.72 -5.22
C ASP A 33 -13.53 -15.66 -4.38
N GLY A 34 -14.58 -15.08 -4.96
CA GLY A 34 -15.34 -14.01 -4.33
C GLY A 34 -14.73 -12.61 -4.46
N LEU A 35 -13.55 -12.49 -5.03
CA LEU A 35 -12.95 -11.20 -5.34
C LEU A 35 -13.51 -10.65 -6.66
N ASN A 36 -13.78 -9.35 -6.69
CA ASN A 36 -14.20 -8.64 -7.89
C ASN A 36 -13.21 -7.56 -8.35
N LYS A 37 -12.09 -7.42 -7.66
CA LYS A 37 -11.01 -6.48 -7.97
C LYS A 37 -9.65 -7.13 -7.78
N ASN A 38 -8.63 -6.58 -8.41
CA ASN A 38 -7.25 -6.94 -8.15
C ASN A 38 -6.80 -6.36 -6.80
N HIS A 39 -6.06 -7.16 -6.05
CA HIS A 39 -5.46 -6.82 -4.77
C HIS A 39 -3.92 -6.90 -4.82
N GLY A 40 -3.24 -6.58 -3.74
CA GLY A 40 -1.79 -6.48 -3.68
C GLY A 40 -1.32 -5.03 -3.73
N TRP A 41 -2.06 -4.14 -3.10
CA TRP A 41 -1.82 -2.71 -3.07
C TRP A 41 -1.50 -2.20 -1.67
N VAL A 42 -1.03 -0.97 -1.61
CA VAL A 42 -0.96 -0.18 -0.38
C VAL A 42 -2.16 0.77 -0.33
N PHE A 43 -2.70 0.96 0.86
CA PHE A 43 -3.79 1.91 1.12
C PHE A 43 -3.41 2.82 2.27
N GLU A 44 -3.89 4.06 2.23
CA GLU A 44 -3.67 5.03 3.30
C GLU A 44 -4.95 5.23 4.10
N VAL A 45 -4.83 5.14 5.43
CA VAL A 45 -5.94 5.29 6.37
C VAL A 45 -5.62 6.44 7.32
N PRO A 46 -6.35 7.57 7.25
CA PRO A 46 -6.15 8.68 8.19
C PRO A 46 -6.43 8.26 9.63
N ALA A 47 -5.56 8.60 10.56
CA ALA A 47 -5.74 8.30 11.98
C ALA A 47 -6.96 9.00 12.59
N ALA A 48 -7.35 10.15 12.04
CA ALA A 48 -8.52 10.90 12.48
C ALA A 48 -9.86 10.35 11.96
N ALA A 49 -9.85 9.32 11.11
CA ALA A 49 -11.08 8.73 10.61
C ALA A 49 -11.90 8.09 11.74
N THR A 50 -13.19 8.38 11.77
CA THR A 50 -14.11 7.88 12.81
C THR A 50 -14.99 6.73 12.32
N GLY A 51 -14.79 6.26 11.10
CA GLY A 51 -15.54 5.18 10.47
C GLY A 51 -14.73 4.51 9.37
N LEU A 52 -15.38 3.68 8.58
CA LEU A 52 -14.76 3.01 7.44
C LEU A 52 -14.29 4.05 6.40
N VAL A 53 -13.06 3.87 5.95
CA VAL A 53 -12.45 4.68 4.90
C VAL A 53 -12.65 3.99 3.56
N ASP A 54 -12.96 4.77 2.51
CA ASP A 54 -13.03 4.25 1.14
C ASP A 54 -11.65 3.72 0.71
N PRO A 55 -11.52 2.43 0.40
CA PRO A 55 -10.23 1.81 0.11
C PRO A 55 -9.76 2.16 -1.30
N LYS A 56 -9.06 3.26 -1.43
CA LYS A 56 -8.44 3.71 -2.69
C LYS A 56 -7.00 3.22 -2.75
N PRO A 57 -6.66 2.29 -3.68
CA PRO A 57 -5.31 1.79 -3.78
C PRO A 57 -4.33 2.86 -4.27
N LEU A 58 -3.15 2.89 -3.66
CA LEU A 58 -2.03 3.73 -4.10
C LEU A 58 -1.30 3.03 -5.25
N VAL A 59 -1.93 2.99 -6.42
CA VAL A 59 -1.49 2.17 -7.55
C VAL A 59 -0.07 2.47 -8.04
N ALA A 60 0.40 3.69 -7.88
CA ALA A 60 1.76 4.08 -8.26
C ALA A 60 2.85 3.45 -7.38
N MET A 61 2.48 2.89 -6.23
CA MET A 61 3.40 2.11 -5.37
C MET A 61 3.59 0.67 -5.84
N GLY A 62 3.02 0.29 -6.98
CA GLY A 62 3.15 -1.05 -7.53
C GLY A 62 2.21 -2.07 -6.90
N ARG A 63 2.10 -3.21 -7.58
CA ARG A 63 1.27 -4.34 -7.17
C ARG A 63 2.16 -5.57 -6.96
N PHE A 64 2.35 -5.96 -5.71
CA PHE A 64 3.19 -7.10 -5.33
C PHE A 64 2.83 -7.56 -3.91
N ASN A 65 3.60 -8.50 -3.36
CA ASN A 65 3.40 -8.98 -1.99
C ASN A 65 3.90 -7.92 -0.99
N HIS A 66 3.12 -6.83 -0.85
CA HIS A 66 3.46 -5.75 0.07
C HIS A 66 3.45 -6.22 1.52
N GLU A 67 4.53 -5.96 2.24
CA GLU A 67 4.61 -6.34 3.65
C GLU A 67 4.63 -5.12 4.56
N ALA A 68 5.64 -4.28 4.46
CA ALA A 68 5.79 -3.10 5.31
C ALA A 68 6.10 -1.85 4.50
N ALA A 69 5.84 -0.71 5.12
CA ALA A 69 6.16 0.60 4.57
C ALA A 69 6.82 1.48 5.65
N CYS A 70 7.79 2.28 5.24
CA CYS A 70 8.42 3.27 6.09
C CYS A 70 8.54 4.59 5.34
N VAL A 71 8.09 5.67 5.95
CA VAL A 71 8.16 7.01 5.36
C VAL A 71 9.31 7.79 5.98
N ASP A 72 10.22 8.28 5.14
CA ASP A 72 11.25 9.22 5.56
C ASP A 72 10.62 10.60 5.79
N PRO A 73 10.58 11.12 7.02
CA PRO A 73 9.94 12.40 7.29
C PRO A 73 10.64 13.60 6.64
N ALA A 74 11.93 13.48 6.31
CA ALA A 74 12.68 14.57 5.70
C ALA A 74 12.37 14.75 4.22
N THR A 75 12.12 13.65 3.50
CA THR A 75 11.92 13.67 2.05
C THR A 75 10.48 13.35 1.63
N GLY A 76 9.72 12.69 2.50
CA GLY A 76 8.42 12.11 2.15
C GLY A 76 8.52 10.84 1.30
N PHE A 77 9.71 10.33 1.04
CA PHE A 77 9.90 9.09 0.30
C PHE A 77 9.39 7.91 1.11
N VAL A 78 8.81 6.93 0.41
CA VAL A 78 8.29 5.72 1.04
C VAL A 78 9.15 4.53 0.63
N TYR A 79 9.65 3.80 1.62
CA TYR A 79 10.39 2.55 1.41
C TYR A 79 9.44 1.39 1.66
N LEU A 80 9.44 0.41 0.74
CA LEU A 80 8.50 -0.71 0.73
C LEU A 80 9.25 -2.02 0.69
N THR A 81 8.82 -2.97 1.50
CA THR A 81 9.33 -4.34 1.47
C THR A 81 8.34 -5.26 0.77
N GLU A 82 8.88 -6.31 0.14
CA GLU A 82 8.10 -7.36 -0.51
C GLU A 82 8.46 -8.70 0.13
N ASP A 83 7.45 -9.44 0.60
CA ASP A 83 7.66 -10.80 1.11
C ASP A 83 7.64 -11.81 -0.02
N ARG A 84 8.80 -11.97 -0.63
CA ARG A 84 9.02 -12.91 -1.72
C ARG A 84 10.51 -13.22 -1.84
N ASN A 85 10.86 -14.47 -2.22
CA ASN A 85 12.22 -14.81 -2.61
C ASN A 85 12.65 -13.97 -3.82
N ASP A 86 13.90 -13.57 -3.86
CA ASP A 86 14.49 -12.77 -4.94
C ASP A 86 13.77 -11.43 -5.13
N SER A 87 13.36 -10.80 -4.03
CA SER A 87 12.75 -9.48 -4.03
C SER A 87 13.79 -8.38 -3.80
N VAL A 88 13.34 -7.12 -3.91
CA VAL A 88 14.16 -5.93 -3.68
C VAL A 88 13.50 -5.02 -2.64
N LEU A 89 14.28 -4.10 -2.10
CA LEU A 89 13.74 -2.97 -1.35
C LEU A 89 13.33 -1.89 -2.34
N TYR A 90 12.06 -1.52 -2.33
CA TYR A 90 11.53 -0.47 -3.20
C TYR A 90 11.60 0.90 -2.55
N ARG A 91 11.80 1.93 -3.36
CA ARG A 91 11.70 3.33 -2.95
C ARG A 91 10.68 4.04 -3.84
N PHE A 92 9.61 4.51 -3.25
CA PHE A 92 8.61 5.32 -3.92
C PHE A 92 8.89 6.81 -3.69
N ILE A 93 9.01 7.56 -4.77
CA ILE A 93 9.21 9.01 -4.76
C ILE A 93 7.87 9.65 -5.11
N PRO A 94 7.15 10.22 -4.14
CA PRO A 94 5.85 10.85 -4.41
C PRO A 94 6.03 12.09 -5.28
N ARG A 95 5.05 12.32 -6.16
CA ARG A 95 5.01 13.56 -6.96
C ARG A 95 4.89 14.79 -6.06
N VAL A 96 4.07 14.68 -5.03
CA VAL A 96 3.89 15.71 -4.00
C VAL A 96 4.14 15.07 -2.64
N PRO A 97 5.21 15.46 -1.91
CA PRO A 97 5.47 14.93 -0.58
C PRO A 97 4.27 15.10 0.36
N GLY A 98 3.90 14.04 1.08
CA GLY A 98 2.73 14.03 1.96
C GLY A 98 1.39 13.79 1.30
N GLU A 99 1.32 13.73 -0.03
CA GLU A 99 0.09 13.51 -0.81
C GLU A 99 0.24 12.28 -1.72
N LEU A 100 0.28 11.11 -1.13
CA LEU A 100 0.58 9.85 -1.82
C LEU A 100 -0.44 9.50 -2.92
N SER A 101 -1.68 9.95 -2.77
CA SER A 101 -2.74 9.77 -3.76
C SER A 101 -2.49 10.49 -5.09
N GLN A 102 -1.58 11.47 -5.11
CA GLN A 102 -1.17 12.18 -6.34
C GLN A 102 -0.21 11.35 -7.22
N GLY A 103 0.14 10.15 -6.78
CA GLY A 103 1.06 9.29 -7.52
C GLY A 103 2.52 9.65 -7.31
N GLY A 104 3.36 9.04 -8.12
CA GLY A 104 4.81 9.19 -8.03
C GLY A 104 5.52 8.14 -8.87
N ARG A 105 6.76 7.85 -8.49
CA ARG A 105 7.62 6.88 -9.18
C ARG A 105 8.16 5.85 -8.20
N LEU A 106 7.96 4.59 -8.51
CA LEU A 106 8.57 3.46 -7.83
C LEU A 106 9.91 3.14 -8.46
#